data_27fd9537872be06fd2af0308f9d45aa7
#
_entry.id   27fd9537872be06fd2af0308f9d45aa7
#
_cell.length_a   1.000
_cell.length_b   1.000
_cell.length_c   1.000
_cell.angle_alpha   90.00
_cell.angle_beta   90.00
_cell.angle_gamma   90.00
#
_symmetry.space_group_name_H-M   'P 1'
#
loop_
_entity.id
_entity.type
_entity.pdbx_description
1 polymer ?
#
loop_
_entity_poly.entity_id
_entity_poly.type
_entity_poly.pdbx_seq_one_letter_code
_entity_poly.pdbx_strand_id
1 'polypeptide(L)' 'MSKIVELYVRELTREGSTMTINDVPRKLRKQVEDAIAAIEAAANAGTAKERASE' A
#
# COMPACT_ATOMS: atom_id res chain seq x y z
N MET A 1 -2.14 -12.21 -3.06
CA MET A 1 -2.44 -11.44 -1.84
C MET A 1 -3.80 -11.85 -1.32
N SER A 2 -3.95 -12.02 -0.02
CA SER A 2 -5.25 -12.41 0.53
C SER A 2 -6.23 -11.23 0.50
N LYS A 3 -7.51 -11.57 0.42
CA LYS A 3 -8.55 -10.56 0.33
C LYS A 3 -8.58 -9.61 1.54
N ILE A 4 -8.28 -10.16 2.72
CA ILE A 4 -8.27 -9.35 3.93
C ILE A 4 -7.10 -8.38 3.94
N VAL A 5 -5.95 -8.79 3.43
CA VAL A 5 -4.78 -7.91 3.30
C VAL A 5 -5.11 -6.76 2.33
N GLU A 6 -5.76 -7.06 1.24
CA GLU A 6 -6.18 -6.03 0.28
C GLU A 6 -7.12 -5.01 0.91
N LEU A 7 -8.04 -5.47 1.74
CA LEU A 7 -8.96 -4.57 2.42
C LEU A 7 -8.22 -3.62 3.35
N TYR A 8 -7.24 -4.13 4.10
CA TYR A 8 -6.43 -3.30 4.97
C TYR A 8 -5.60 -2.29 4.19
N VAL A 9 -4.99 -2.74 3.10
CA VAL A 9 -4.20 -1.85 2.25
C VAL A 9 -5.08 -0.74 1.70
N ARG A 10 -6.26 -1.08 1.23
CA ARG A 10 -7.20 -0.11 0.69
C ARG A 10 -7.59 0.93 1.73
N GLU A 11 -7.91 0.49 2.95
CA GLU A 11 -8.28 1.41 4.01
C GLU A 11 -7.12 2.30 4.44
N LEU A 12 -5.93 1.74 4.55
CA LEU A 12 -4.76 2.51 4.97
C LEU A 12 -4.33 3.55 3.93
N THR A 13 -4.53 3.25 2.66
CA THR A 13 -4.16 4.18 1.59
C THR A 13 -5.30 5.10 1.17
N ARG A 14 -6.49 4.87 1.70
CA ARG A 14 -7.66 5.67 1.39
C ARG A 14 -7.53 7.06 1.99
N GLU A 15 -7.77 8.08 1.18
CA GLU A 15 -7.76 9.45 1.64
C GLU A 15 -8.90 9.69 2.63
N GLY A 16 -8.57 10.32 3.75
CA GLY A 16 -9.56 10.57 4.79
C GLY A 16 -9.78 9.42 5.75
N SER A 17 -9.08 8.31 5.56
CA SER A 17 -9.18 7.18 6.48
C SER A 17 -8.49 7.50 7.80
N THR A 18 -9.10 7.07 8.90
CA THR A 18 -8.51 7.22 10.23
C THR A 18 -7.78 5.96 10.67
N MET A 19 -7.81 4.91 9.85
CA MET A 19 -7.14 3.66 10.16
C MET A 19 -5.62 3.82 10.12
N THR A 20 -4.95 3.21 11.08
CA THR A 20 -3.48 3.21 11.13
C THR A 20 -2.98 1.77 11.06
N ILE A 21 -1.67 1.63 10.81
CA ILE A 21 -1.05 0.30 10.77
C ILE A 21 -1.22 -0.46 12.09
N ASN A 22 -1.36 0.26 13.20
CA ASN A 22 -1.59 -0.35 14.50
C ASN A 22 -2.96 -1.02 14.61
N ASP A 23 -3.90 -0.62 13.76
CA ASP A 23 -5.23 -1.23 13.72
C ASP A 23 -5.21 -2.57 12.99
N VAL A 24 -4.13 -2.85 12.27
CA VAL A 24 -3.97 -4.11 11.54
C VAL A 24 -3.47 -5.19 12.49
N PRO A 25 -4.07 -6.39 12.49
CA PRO A 25 -3.59 -7.50 13.32
C PRO A 25 -2.10 -7.75 13.08
N ARG A 26 -1.38 -8.03 14.16
CA ARG A 26 0.07 -8.23 14.09
C ARG A 26 0.47 -9.24 13.02
N LYS A 27 -0.30 -10.30 12.87
CA LYS A 27 0.00 -11.35 11.89
C LYS A 27 -0.05 -10.85 10.45
N LEU A 28 -0.89 -9.87 10.19
CA LEU A 28 -1.08 -9.34 8.84
C LEU A 28 -0.30 -8.06 8.60
N ARG A 29 0.22 -7.46 9.65
CA ARG A 29 0.90 -6.15 9.56
C ARG A 29 2.02 -6.15 8.54
N LYS A 30 2.88 -7.15 8.59
CA LYS A 30 4.01 -7.23 7.67
C LYS A 30 3.54 -7.36 6.23
N GLN A 31 2.53 -8.19 6.00
CA GLN A 31 1.98 -8.36 4.66
C GLN A 31 1.37 -7.06 4.13
N VAL A 32 0.67 -6.35 5.00
CA VAL A 32 0.08 -5.06 4.64
C VAL A 32 1.17 -4.04 4.33
N GLU A 33 2.19 -3.96 5.18
CA GLU A 33 3.30 -3.04 4.95
C GLU A 33 4.03 -3.36 3.65
N ASP A 34 4.28 -4.63 3.37
CA ASP A 34 4.93 -5.05 2.14
C ASP A 34 4.08 -4.68 0.92
N ALA A 35 2.78 -4.86 1.02
CA ALA A 35 1.88 -4.53 -0.07
C ALA A 35 1.85 -3.03 -0.35
N ILE A 36 1.83 -2.22 0.70
CA ILE A 36 1.85 -0.76 0.56
C ILE A 36 3.17 -0.32 -0.05
N ALA A 37 4.28 -0.89 0.42
CA ALA A 37 5.59 -0.58 -0.13
C ALA A 37 5.67 -0.92 -1.62
N ALA A 38 5.07 -2.03 -2.02
CA ALA A 38 5.04 -2.43 -3.43
C ALA A 38 4.22 -1.45 -4.27
N ILE A 39 3.11 -0.98 -3.74
CA ILE A 39 2.27 0.00 -4.43
C ILE A 39 3.04 1.32 -4.60
N GLU A 40 3.69 1.78 -3.55
CA GLU A 40 4.48 3.01 -3.59
C GLU A 40 5.64 2.89 -4.57
N ALA A 41 6.32 1.75 -4.57
CA ALA A 41 7.42 1.51 -5.49
C ALA A 41 6.93 1.50 -6.94
N ALA A 42 5.78 0.90 -7.20
CA ALA A 42 5.20 0.87 -8.53
C ALA A 42 4.81 2.27 -9.00
N ALA A 43 4.24 3.06 -8.10
CA ALA A 43 3.86 4.43 -8.42
C ALA A 43 5.10 5.28 -8.74
N ASN A 44 6.15 5.13 -7.94
CA ASN A 44 7.40 5.85 -8.18
C ASN A 44 8.07 5.42 -9.47
N ALA A 45 8.07 4.12 -9.76
CA ALA A 45 8.64 3.59 -10.98
C ALA A 45 7.88 4.10 -12.20
N GLY A 46 6.55 4.15 -12.09
CA GLY A 46 5.71 4.69 -13.14
C GLY A 46 6.01 6.15 -13.43
N THR A 47 6.14 6.94 -12.38
CA THR A 47 6.46 8.36 -12.51
C THR A 47 7.83 8.56 -13.14
N ALA A 48 8.82 7.80 -12.69
CA ALA A 48 10.16 7.87 -13.24
C ALA A 48 10.17 7.48 -14.72
N LYS A 49 9.37 6.49 -15.06
CA LYS A 49 9.26 6.02 -16.43
C LYS A 49 8.67 7.08 -17.33
N GLU A 50 7.65 7.78 -16.85
CA GLU A 50 7.03 8.86 -17.60
C GLU A 50 8.04 9.97 -17.87
N ARG A 51 8.81 10.33 -16.87
CA ARG A 51 9.85 11.35 -17.03
C ARG A 51 10.91 10.93 -18.03
N ALA A 52 11.28 9.66 -17.98
CA ALA A 52 12.26 9.14 -18.92
C ALA A 52 11.75 9.18 -20.35
N SER A 53 10.45 9.03 -20.52
CA SER A 53 9.80 9.07 -21.83
C SER A 53 9.80 10.46 -22.46
N GLU A 54 9.84 11.46 -21.66
CA GLU A 54 9.83 12.84 -22.12
C GLU A 54 11.21 13.27 -22.59
#